data_f577ee8a20ce2b87b23b85312b4b7a80
#
_entry.id   f577ee8a20ce2b87b23b85312b4b7a80
#
_cell.length_a   1.000
_cell.length_b   1.000
_cell.length_c   1.000
_cell.angle_alpha   90.00
_cell.angle_beta   90.00
_cell.angle_gamma   90.00
#
_symmetry.space_group_name_H-M   'P 1'
#
loop_
_entity.id
_entity.type
_entity.pdbx_description
1 polymer ?
#
loop_
_entity_poly.entity_id
_entity_poly.type
_entity_poly.pdbx_seq_one_letter_code
_entity_poly.pdbx_strand_id
1 'polypeptide(L)'
;MYDCESEPTHLSENIIAIVQARMGSSRLPGKVLENICDRPMLEWVIQRAKESTRISQLVVATTTKDEDDVLEQYCRLHAIPIFRGSSADVLDRYVQAGRKYHAGVIVRLTADCPFIDPELIDQTLAVFFQTGVDFAANRLPPPYVRTFPI
;
A
#
# COMPACT_ATOMS: atom_id res chain seq x y z
N MET A 1 39.85 -10.33 -21.36
CA MET A 1 39.36 -8.97 -21.03
C MET A 1 37.85 -9.12 -20.94
N TYR A 2 37.37 -9.39 -19.74
CA TYR A 2 35.94 -9.57 -19.49
C TYR A 2 35.43 -8.22 -19.04
N ASP A 3 34.52 -7.65 -19.85
CA ASP A 3 33.80 -6.42 -19.51
C ASP A 3 32.98 -6.68 -18.25
N CYS A 4 33.24 -5.88 -17.24
CA CYS A 4 32.45 -5.79 -16.03
C CYS A 4 31.11 -5.19 -16.43
N GLU A 5 30.10 -6.08 -16.62
CA GLU A 5 28.74 -5.64 -16.79
C GLU A 5 28.32 -4.85 -15.55
N SER A 6 28.02 -3.59 -15.76
CA SER A 6 27.51 -2.68 -14.75
C SER A 6 26.25 -3.29 -14.13
N GLU A 7 26.30 -3.58 -12.84
CA GLU A 7 25.10 -3.90 -12.06
C GLU A 7 24.02 -2.87 -12.34
N PRO A 8 22.76 -3.28 -12.57
CA PRO A 8 21.69 -2.34 -12.79
C PRO A 8 21.54 -1.48 -11.53
N THR A 9 21.73 -0.18 -11.68
CA THR A 9 21.62 0.85 -10.65
C THR A 9 20.14 1.02 -10.21
N HIS A 10 19.58 0.02 -9.52
CA HIS A 10 18.24 0.10 -8.88
C HIS A 10 18.29 0.78 -7.50
N LEU A 11 19.33 1.52 -7.19
CA LEU A 11 19.60 2.06 -5.85
C LEU A 11 18.84 3.36 -5.49
N SER A 12 17.89 3.83 -6.31
CA SER A 12 17.14 5.07 -5.98
C SER A 12 15.69 5.11 -6.46
N GLU A 13 15.03 3.97 -6.64
CA GLU A 13 13.61 4.02 -6.95
C GLU A 13 12.83 4.39 -5.70
N ASN A 14 12.04 5.47 -5.78
CA ASN A 14 11.16 5.90 -4.69
C ASN A 14 10.00 4.89 -4.57
N ILE A 15 10.10 3.98 -3.61
CA ILE A 15 9.11 2.92 -3.38
C ILE A 15 8.04 3.45 -2.43
N ILE A 16 6.83 3.68 -2.94
CA ILE A 16 5.72 4.23 -2.17
C ILE A 16 4.70 3.13 -1.86
N ALA A 17 4.46 2.87 -0.58
CA ALA A 17 3.32 2.06 -0.16
C ALA A 17 2.04 2.91 -0.17
N ILE A 18 1.05 2.51 -0.95
CA ILE A 18 -0.25 3.17 -1.01
C ILE A 18 -1.29 2.27 -0.33
N VAL A 19 -1.75 2.69 0.84
CA VAL A 19 -2.80 2.00 1.61
C VAL A 19 -4.16 2.53 1.18
N GLN A 20 -4.92 1.72 0.44
CA GLN A 20 -6.28 2.07 0.06
C GLN A 20 -7.21 1.94 1.27
N ALA A 21 -7.89 3.03 1.62
CA ALA A 21 -8.88 3.09 2.70
C ALA A 21 -10.13 3.86 2.26
N ARG A 22 -11.31 3.43 2.71
CA ARG A 22 -12.57 4.15 2.54
C ARG A 22 -13.54 3.80 3.66
N MET A 23 -14.43 4.72 4.01
CA MET A 23 -15.48 4.49 5.00
C MET A 23 -16.64 3.65 4.45
N GLY A 24 -16.95 3.81 3.15
CA GLY A 24 -18.03 3.11 2.46
C GLY A 24 -17.73 1.63 2.23
N SER A 25 -17.96 0.79 3.23
CA SER A 25 -17.94 -0.68 3.10
C SER A 25 -19.35 -1.21 3.19
N SER A 26 -19.77 -2.04 2.22
CA SER A 26 -21.14 -2.60 2.21
C SER A 26 -21.41 -3.56 3.37
N ARG A 27 -20.40 -4.29 3.83
CA ARG A 27 -20.53 -5.28 4.92
C ARG A 27 -20.36 -4.68 6.31
N LEU A 28 -19.42 -3.76 6.45
CA LEU A 28 -19.11 -3.09 7.72
C LEU A 28 -18.64 -1.67 7.43
N PRO A 29 -19.56 -0.68 7.38
CA PRO A 29 -19.21 0.73 7.18
C PRO A 29 -18.25 1.20 8.27
N GLY A 30 -17.24 1.99 7.89
CA GLY A 30 -16.30 2.56 8.85
C GLY A 30 -15.24 1.60 9.39
N LYS A 31 -15.23 0.32 8.99
CA LYS A 31 -14.35 -0.72 9.55
C LYS A 31 -12.88 -0.33 9.65
N VAL A 32 -12.39 0.51 8.75
CA VAL A 32 -10.98 0.90 8.72
C VAL A 32 -10.56 1.76 9.92
N LEU A 33 -11.51 2.43 10.56
CA LEU A 33 -11.31 3.19 11.80
C LEU A 33 -11.85 2.47 13.05
N GLU A 34 -12.43 1.26 12.90
CA GLU A 34 -12.81 0.45 14.06
C GLU A 34 -11.57 -0.07 14.79
N ASN A 35 -11.64 -0.04 16.11
CA ASN A 35 -10.53 -0.49 16.94
C ASN A 35 -10.38 -2.00 16.94
N ILE A 36 -9.17 -2.45 16.73
CA ILE A 36 -8.70 -3.79 17.04
C ILE A 36 -7.80 -3.65 18.27
N CYS A 37 -8.29 -4.13 19.43
CA CYS A 37 -7.69 -3.87 20.73
C CYS A 37 -7.69 -2.36 21.05
N ASP A 38 -6.53 -1.72 21.02
CA ASP A 38 -6.31 -0.35 21.49
C ASP A 38 -6.20 0.69 20.37
N ARG A 39 -6.26 0.29 19.10
CA ARG A 39 -6.05 1.20 17.96
C ARG A 39 -6.84 0.83 16.71
N PRO A 40 -7.13 1.80 15.81
CA PRO A 40 -7.83 1.55 14.56
C PRO A 40 -7.14 0.52 13.66
N MET A 41 -7.95 -0.25 12.91
CA MET A 41 -7.45 -1.22 11.94
C MET A 41 -6.45 -0.60 10.95
N LEU A 42 -6.73 0.59 10.45
CA LEU A 42 -5.84 1.34 9.56
C LEU A 42 -4.46 1.57 10.18
N GLU A 43 -4.40 1.88 11.46
CA GLU A 43 -3.13 2.14 12.16
C GLU A 43 -2.27 0.89 12.26
N TRP A 44 -2.87 -0.28 12.50
CA TRP A 44 -2.15 -1.55 12.46
C TRP A 44 -1.50 -1.80 11.11
N VAL A 45 -2.25 -1.57 10.01
CA VAL A 45 -1.71 -1.72 8.66
C VAL A 45 -0.54 -0.76 8.43
N ILE A 46 -0.70 0.51 8.81
CA ILE A 46 0.33 1.54 8.62
C ILE A 46 1.60 1.20 9.41
N GLN A 47 1.47 0.83 10.68
CA GLN A 47 2.62 0.52 11.53
C GLN A 47 3.39 -0.68 10.99
N ARG A 48 2.69 -1.77 10.67
CA ARG A 48 3.33 -2.97 10.13
C ARG A 48 3.98 -2.74 8.78
N ALA A 49 3.31 -2.01 7.88
CA ALA A 49 3.91 -1.69 6.58
C ALA A 49 5.16 -0.80 6.70
N LYS A 50 5.22 0.09 7.71
CA LYS A 50 6.40 0.92 7.98
C LYS A 50 7.61 0.14 8.50
N GLU A 51 7.44 -1.09 8.96
CA GLU A 51 8.54 -1.97 9.36
C GLU A 51 9.27 -2.59 8.14
N SER A 52 8.71 -2.49 6.92
CA SER A 52 9.42 -2.86 5.69
C SER A 52 10.67 -1.99 5.52
N THR A 53 11.78 -2.64 5.18
CA THR A 53 13.08 -1.99 4.99
C THR A 53 13.23 -1.33 3.62
N ARG A 54 12.31 -1.62 2.70
CA ARG A 54 12.37 -1.17 1.31
C ARG A 54 11.41 -0.03 0.98
N ILE A 55 10.36 0.17 1.77
CA ILE A 55 9.41 1.26 1.55
C ILE A 55 10.03 2.59 1.93
N SER A 56 10.08 3.54 0.97
CA SER A 56 10.58 4.90 1.19
C SER A 56 9.56 5.77 1.91
N GLN A 57 8.28 5.63 1.58
CA GLN A 57 7.19 6.41 2.14
C GLN A 57 5.87 5.62 2.09
N LEU A 58 4.98 5.88 3.05
CA LEU A 58 3.64 5.35 3.07
C LEU A 58 2.62 6.48 2.94
N VAL A 59 1.60 6.27 2.10
CA VAL A 59 0.50 7.20 1.81
C VAL A 59 -0.82 6.48 1.94
N VAL A 60 -1.80 7.08 2.61
CA VAL A 60 -3.19 6.60 2.58
C VAL A 60 -3.88 7.19 1.35
N ALA A 61 -4.56 6.36 0.56
CA ALA A 61 -5.36 6.79 -0.59
C ALA A 61 -6.85 6.55 -0.33
N THR A 62 -7.62 7.63 -0.25
CA THR A 62 -9.07 7.60 -0.03
C THR A 62 -9.83 8.29 -1.16
N THR A 63 -11.16 8.36 -1.05
CA THR A 63 -12.00 8.98 -2.07
C THR A 63 -12.30 10.45 -1.78
N THR A 64 -12.88 11.12 -2.76
CA THR A 64 -13.35 12.52 -2.61
C THR A 64 -14.77 12.62 -2.01
N LYS A 65 -15.37 11.50 -1.59
CA LYS A 65 -16.69 11.51 -0.96
C LYS A 65 -16.64 12.10 0.45
N ASP A 66 -17.69 12.78 0.86
CA ASP A 66 -17.82 13.39 2.18
C ASP A 66 -17.71 12.37 3.32
N GLU A 67 -18.18 11.12 3.10
CA GLU A 67 -18.06 10.05 4.07
C GLU A 67 -16.59 9.71 4.44
N ASP A 68 -15.63 10.04 3.57
CA ASP A 68 -14.20 9.82 3.77
C ASP A 68 -13.48 11.03 4.41
N ASP A 69 -14.18 12.13 4.72
CA ASP A 69 -13.59 13.30 5.40
C ASP A 69 -13.02 12.95 6.76
N VAL A 70 -13.65 12.00 7.46
CA VAL A 70 -13.18 11.50 8.75
C VAL A 70 -11.83 10.78 8.63
N LEU A 71 -11.58 10.08 7.52
CA LEU A 71 -10.26 9.50 7.23
C LEU A 71 -9.20 10.57 7.00
N GLU A 72 -9.55 11.63 6.28
CA GLU A 72 -8.64 12.73 6.07
C GLU A 72 -8.30 13.44 7.39
N GLN A 73 -9.28 13.69 8.23
CA GLN A 73 -9.08 14.28 9.56
C GLN A 73 -8.18 13.38 10.43
N TYR A 74 -8.45 12.07 10.45
CA TYR A 74 -7.63 11.10 11.17
C TYR A 74 -6.18 11.13 10.69
N CYS A 75 -5.96 11.05 9.39
CA CYS A 75 -4.60 11.06 8.82
C CYS A 75 -3.86 12.37 9.11
N ARG A 76 -4.53 13.50 9.03
CA ARG A 76 -3.93 14.81 9.36
C ARG A 76 -3.53 14.90 10.82
N LEU A 77 -4.41 14.44 11.73
CA LEU A 77 -4.13 14.44 13.17
C LEU A 77 -2.90 13.60 13.53
N HIS A 78 -2.70 12.48 12.82
CA HIS A 78 -1.59 11.55 13.05
C HIS A 78 -0.38 11.77 12.11
N ALA A 79 -0.34 12.90 11.38
CA ALA A 79 0.71 13.25 10.44
C ALA A 79 0.98 12.15 9.38
N ILE A 80 -0.08 11.46 8.94
CA ILE A 80 -0.03 10.44 7.90
C ILE A 80 -0.29 11.10 6.55
N PRO A 81 0.62 10.96 5.57
CA PRO A 81 0.36 11.45 4.22
C PRO A 81 -0.92 10.86 3.63
N ILE A 82 -1.77 11.72 3.05
CA ILE A 82 -3.04 11.30 2.48
C ILE A 82 -3.24 11.90 1.08
N PHE A 83 -3.82 11.09 0.21
CA PHE A 83 -4.30 11.48 -1.12
C PHE A 83 -5.79 11.18 -1.24
N ARG A 84 -6.55 12.13 -1.78
CA ARG A 84 -7.96 11.94 -2.14
C ARG A 84 -8.12 11.92 -3.65
N GLY A 85 -8.79 10.90 -4.16
CA GLY A 85 -8.98 10.72 -5.60
C GLY A 85 -10.31 10.09 -5.97
N SER A 86 -10.41 9.60 -7.21
CA SER A 86 -11.64 9.04 -7.77
C SER A 86 -12.28 7.99 -6.85
N SER A 87 -13.59 8.13 -6.63
CA SER A 87 -14.38 7.11 -5.92
C SER A 87 -14.79 5.95 -6.84
N ALA A 88 -14.89 6.21 -8.14
CA ALA A 88 -15.34 5.24 -9.14
C ALA A 88 -14.17 4.44 -9.73
N ASP A 89 -13.03 5.09 -9.93
CA ASP A 89 -11.84 4.47 -10.53
C ASP A 89 -10.72 4.33 -9.49
N VAL A 90 -10.52 3.08 -9.06
CA VAL A 90 -9.48 2.72 -8.09
C VAL A 90 -8.10 2.81 -8.71
N LEU A 91 -7.95 2.40 -9.97
CA LEU A 91 -6.65 2.43 -10.66
C LEU A 91 -6.17 3.87 -10.86
N ASP A 92 -7.06 4.76 -11.33
CA ASP A 92 -6.74 6.19 -11.46
C ASP A 92 -6.29 6.78 -10.10
N ARG A 93 -6.97 6.42 -9.01
CA ARG A 93 -6.58 6.89 -7.67
C ARG A 93 -5.16 6.47 -7.29
N TYR A 94 -4.74 5.24 -7.60
CA TYR A 94 -3.35 4.79 -7.38
C TYR A 94 -2.38 5.54 -8.28
N VAL A 95 -2.70 5.71 -9.55
CA VAL A 95 -1.85 6.43 -10.51
C VAL A 95 -1.65 7.88 -10.10
N GLN A 96 -2.72 8.58 -9.72
CA GLN A 96 -2.63 9.98 -9.31
C GLN A 96 -1.90 10.14 -7.96
N ALA A 97 -2.11 9.22 -7.01
CA ALA A 97 -1.35 9.20 -5.77
C ALA A 97 0.14 8.96 -6.05
N GLY A 98 0.47 7.97 -6.87
CA GLY A 98 1.85 7.69 -7.26
C GLY A 98 2.54 8.88 -7.92
N ARG A 99 1.86 9.56 -8.85
CA ARG A 99 2.38 10.77 -9.50
C ARG A 99 2.63 11.90 -8.51
N LYS A 100 1.68 12.14 -7.58
CA LYS A 100 1.81 13.19 -6.56
C LYS A 100 3.02 12.98 -5.65
N TYR A 101 3.33 11.74 -5.31
CA TYR A 101 4.43 11.38 -4.42
C TYR A 101 5.69 10.91 -5.16
N HIS A 102 5.74 11.06 -6.49
CA HIS A 102 6.88 10.69 -7.34
C HIS A 102 7.32 9.24 -7.19
N ALA A 103 6.35 8.33 -7.13
CA ALA A 103 6.62 6.90 -7.00
C ALA A 103 7.29 6.34 -8.26
N GLY A 104 8.46 5.71 -8.09
CA GLY A 104 9.06 4.84 -9.11
C GLY A 104 8.42 3.45 -9.08
N VAL A 105 8.11 2.95 -7.88
CA VAL A 105 7.40 1.70 -7.65
C VAL A 105 6.26 1.91 -6.65
N ILE A 106 5.11 1.31 -6.91
CA ILE A 106 3.94 1.35 -6.02
C ILE A 106 3.75 -0.03 -5.37
N VAL A 107 3.78 -0.06 -4.04
CA VAL A 107 3.31 -1.19 -3.25
C VAL A 107 1.85 -0.97 -2.88
N ARG A 108 0.97 -1.79 -3.47
CA ARG A 108 -0.47 -1.70 -3.21
C ARG A 108 -0.83 -2.45 -1.94
N LEU A 109 -1.40 -1.75 -0.96
CA LEU A 109 -1.91 -2.30 0.29
C LEU A 109 -3.39 -1.94 0.48
N THR A 110 -4.10 -2.73 1.29
CA THR A 110 -5.49 -2.44 1.67
C THR A 110 -5.61 -2.27 3.18
N ALA A 111 -6.41 -1.29 3.60
CA ALA A 111 -6.56 -0.91 5.01
C ALA A 111 -7.28 -1.97 5.88
N ASP A 112 -7.79 -3.04 5.27
CA ASP A 112 -8.50 -4.12 5.96
C ASP A 112 -7.67 -5.40 6.13
N CYS A 113 -6.34 -5.29 5.96
CA CYS A 113 -5.39 -6.38 6.20
C CYS A 113 -4.45 -6.07 7.38
N PRO A 114 -4.94 -6.10 8.64
CA PRO A 114 -4.14 -5.71 9.81
C PRO A 114 -2.98 -6.66 10.12
N PHE A 115 -2.95 -7.84 9.50
CA PHE A 115 -1.89 -8.85 9.67
C PHE A 115 -0.87 -8.85 8.51
N ILE A 116 -0.75 -7.73 7.80
CA ILE A 116 0.26 -7.61 6.76
C ILE A 116 1.66 -7.86 7.33
N ASP A 117 2.47 -8.59 6.58
CA ASP A 117 3.83 -8.96 7.00
C ASP A 117 4.86 -8.11 6.25
N PRO A 118 5.66 -7.29 6.93
CA PRO A 118 6.68 -6.46 6.32
C PRO A 118 7.76 -7.27 5.60
N GLU A 119 8.10 -8.46 6.08
CA GLU A 119 9.06 -9.33 5.40
C GLU A 119 8.53 -9.84 4.06
N LEU A 120 7.24 -10.16 3.97
CA LEU A 120 6.61 -10.54 2.71
C LEU A 120 6.55 -9.38 1.71
N ILE A 121 6.41 -8.14 2.17
CA ILE A 121 6.53 -6.95 1.32
C ILE A 121 7.95 -6.90 0.74
N ASP A 122 8.97 -7.02 1.59
CA ASP A 122 10.37 -6.93 1.18
C ASP A 122 10.77 -8.08 0.24
N GLN A 123 10.29 -9.30 0.49
CA GLN A 123 10.50 -10.46 -0.39
C GLN A 123 9.83 -10.26 -1.76
N THR A 124 8.59 -9.76 -1.79
CA THR A 124 7.88 -9.48 -3.05
C THR A 124 8.60 -8.43 -3.87
N LEU A 125 9.09 -7.37 -3.24
CA LEU A 125 9.90 -6.34 -3.88
C LEU A 125 11.24 -6.90 -4.38
N ALA A 126 11.88 -7.81 -3.63
CA ALA A 126 13.11 -8.46 -4.08
C ALA A 126 12.87 -9.26 -5.37
N VAL A 127 11.82 -10.07 -5.42
CA VAL A 127 11.44 -10.81 -6.64
C VAL A 127 11.10 -9.87 -7.79
N PHE A 128 10.35 -8.81 -7.53
CA PHE A 128 10.00 -7.80 -8.53
C PHE A 128 11.25 -7.22 -9.22
N PHE A 129 12.24 -6.79 -8.45
CA PHE A 129 13.47 -6.22 -8.98
C PHE A 129 14.36 -7.27 -9.65
N GLN A 130 14.47 -8.48 -9.08
CA GLN A 130 15.30 -9.55 -9.65
C GLN A 130 14.79 -10.05 -11.00
N THR A 131 13.47 -10.07 -11.18
CA THR A 131 12.84 -10.59 -12.40
C THR A 131 12.59 -9.54 -13.46
N GLY A 132 12.66 -8.24 -13.12
CA GLY A 132 12.41 -7.13 -14.03
C GLY A 132 10.99 -7.10 -14.61
N VAL A 133 10.02 -7.66 -13.89
CA VAL A 133 8.60 -7.67 -14.31
C VAL A 133 7.93 -6.36 -13.97
N ASP A 134 6.86 -6.01 -14.71
CA ASP A 134 6.07 -4.81 -14.42
C ASP A 134 5.11 -4.98 -13.25
N PHE A 135 4.84 -6.22 -12.83
CA PHE A 135 3.92 -6.55 -11.75
C PHE A 135 4.35 -7.82 -11.02
N ALA A 136 4.37 -7.78 -9.68
CA ALA A 136 4.55 -8.94 -8.81
C ALA A 136 3.49 -8.95 -7.70
N ALA A 137 3.03 -10.13 -7.30
CA ALA A 137 2.11 -10.30 -6.20
C ALA A 137 2.41 -11.58 -5.41
N ASN A 138 2.31 -11.50 -4.10
CA ASN A 138 2.46 -12.64 -3.18
C ASN A 138 1.19 -13.49 -3.12
N ARG A 139 0.57 -13.77 -4.27
CA ARG A 139 -0.70 -14.48 -4.37
C ARG A 139 -0.46 -15.89 -4.88
N LEU A 140 -0.88 -16.90 -4.08
CA LEU A 140 -0.85 -18.28 -4.53
C LEU A 140 -1.97 -18.54 -5.55
N PRO A 141 -1.69 -19.23 -6.66
CA PRO A 141 -2.73 -19.58 -7.62
C PRO A 141 -3.73 -20.56 -6.99
N PRO A 142 -5.03 -20.51 -7.36
CA PRO A 142 -5.98 -21.55 -7.01
C PRO A 142 -5.50 -22.91 -7.55
N PRO A 143 -5.74 -24.04 -6.87
CA PRO A 143 -6.73 -24.26 -5.82
C PRO A 143 -6.14 -24.38 -4.39
N TYR A 144 -4.89 -24.04 -4.15
CA TYR A 144 -4.14 -24.51 -2.98
C TYR A 144 -4.31 -23.67 -1.71
N VAL A 145 -4.78 -22.46 -1.79
CA VAL A 145 -5.05 -21.66 -0.59
C VAL A 145 -6.26 -20.76 -0.83
N ARG A 146 -7.24 -20.84 0.05
CA ARG A 146 -8.09 -19.67 0.27
C ARG A 146 -7.21 -18.62 0.92
N THR A 147 -6.51 -17.88 0.13
CA THR A 147 -5.84 -16.69 0.60
C THR A 147 -6.91 -15.73 1.07
N PHE A 148 -6.81 -15.31 2.30
CA PHE A 148 -7.48 -14.08 2.69
C PHE A 148 -7.05 -13.03 1.67
N PRO A 149 -7.99 -12.31 1.04
CA PRO A 149 -7.62 -11.26 0.11
C PRO A 149 -6.78 -10.25 0.89
N ILE A 150 -5.53 -10.13 0.48
CA ILE A 150 -4.65 -9.06 0.94
C ILE A 150 -5.15 -7.77 0.34
#